data_1744eaaff8f2ab2155fdc7b35eb469ba
#
_entry.id   1744eaaff8f2ab2155fdc7b35eb469ba
#
_cell.length_a   1.000
_cell.length_b   1.000
_cell.length_c   1.000
_cell.angle_alpha   90.00
_cell.angle_beta   90.00
_cell.angle_gamma   90.00
#
_symmetry.space_group_name_H-M   'P 1'
#
loop_
_entity.id
_entity.type
_entity.pdbx_description
1 polymer ?
#
loop_
_entity_poly.entity_id
_entity_poly.type
_entity_poly.pdbx_seq_one_letter_code
_entity_poly.pdbx_strand_id
1 'polypeptide(L)'
;MTDIQARVPRDLAKWAFFALMAACTLAVISVDERFLINPADAEWRHIQPFKWWLAVHGPFGAVALILGPLQFSDTLRRSRPRLHRWIGRIYIGAIAVAASVALYIGPRFEPRTIQIQQYFQAGGWLLTTAAALFFILKRNIPAHKLWMMRSYGFCLVFILSRVPDAIPGFHWDDQTLANVLWTLVVAALIVPDVILAVRDQARRSATRAARA
;
A
#
# COMPACT_ATOMS: atom_id res chain seq x y z
N MET A 1 -22.63 -34.13 -17.36
CA MET A 1 -22.69 -32.67 -17.12
C MET A 1 -21.36 -32.27 -16.51
N THR A 2 -20.45 -31.79 -17.35
CA THR A 2 -19.09 -31.44 -17.02
C THR A 2 -19.07 -30.07 -16.33
N ASP A 3 -18.61 -30.09 -15.11
CA ASP A 3 -18.44 -28.91 -14.23
C ASP A 3 -17.28 -28.02 -14.79
N ILE A 4 -17.62 -27.11 -15.68
CA ILE A 4 -16.71 -26.06 -16.15
C ILE A 4 -16.73 -24.96 -15.08
N GLN A 5 -16.14 -25.21 -13.91
CA GLN A 5 -15.70 -24.13 -13.05
C GLN A 5 -14.56 -23.41 -13.77
N ALA A 6 -14.89 -22.31 -14.42
CA ALA A 6 -13.94 -21.40 -15.04
C ALA A 6 -12.95 -20.94 -13.97
N ARG A 7 -11.78 -21.57 -13.92
CA ARG A 7 -10.64 -21.11 -13.12
C ARG A 7 -10.24 -19.75 -13.66
N VAL A 8 -10.72 -18.67 -13.03
CA VAL A 8 -10.19 -17.33 -13.30
C VAL A 8 -8.66 -17.41 -13.20
N PRO A 9 -7.92 -17.05 -14.25
CA PRO A 9 -6.47 -17.13 -14.22
C PRO A 9 -5.97 -16.34 -13.00
N ARG A 10 -5.14 -16.98 -12.17
CA ARG A 10 -4.60 -16.35 -10.94
C ARG A 10 -3.94 -14.99 -11.18
N ASP A 11 -3.44 -14.79 -12.38
CA ASP A 11 -2.87 -13.51 -12.81
C ASP A 11 -3.96 -12.46 -13.10
N LEU A 12 -5.14 -12.86 -13.59
CA LEU A 12 -6.23 -11.92 -13.87
C LEU A 12 -6.75 -11.24 -12.58
N ALA A 13 -7.03 -12.02 -11.53
CA ALA A 13 -7.48 -11.47 -10.24
C ALA A 13 -6.45 -10.48 -9.64
N LYS A 14 -5.16 -10.82 -9.75
CA LYS A 14 -4.08 -9.93 -9.30
C LYS A 14 -4.04 -8.63 -10.09
N TRP A 15 -4.11 -8.69 -11.40
CA TRP A 15 -4.07 -7.49 -12.24
C TRP A 15 -5.35 -6.68 -12.14
N ALA A 16 -6.51 -7.32 -11.96
CA ALA A 16 -7.77 -6.64 -11.68
C ALA A 16 -7.71 -5.86 -10.36
N PHE A 17 -7.11 -6.46 -9.30
CA PHE A 17 -6.88 -5.77 -8.04
C PHE A 17 -5.99 -4.53 -8.23
N PHE A 18 -4.87 -4.64 -8.94
CA PHE A 18 -4.00 -3.49 -9.17
C PHE A 18 -4.62 -2.43 -10.08
N ALA A 19 -5.42 -2.84 -11.08
CA ALA A 19 -6.17 -1.91 -11.90
C ALA A 19 -7.22 -1.15 -11.09
N LEU A 20 -7.93 -1.84 -10.18
CA LEU A 20 -8.86 -1.21 -9.25
C LEU A 20 -8.13 -0.20 -8.34
N MET A 21 -6.99 -0.59 -7.75
CA MET A 21 -6.21 0.32 -6.91
C MET A 21 -5.70 1.53 -7.69
N ALA A 22 -5.30 1.35 -8.95
CA ALA A 22 -4.92 2.47 -9.82
C ALA A 22 -6.10 3.40 -10.12
N ALA A 23 -7.28 2.85 -10.38
CA ALA A 23 -8.51 3.64 -10.59
C ALA A 23 -8.89 4.42 -9.32
N CYS A 24 -8.85 3.78 -8.14
CA CYS A 24 -9.06 4.45 -6.86
C CYS A 24 -8.04 5.57 -6.63
N THR A 25 -6.76 5.33 -6.93
CA THR A 25 -5.71 6.34 -6.83
C THR A 25 -5.99 7.55 -7.71
N LEU A 26 -6.39 7.32 -8.96
CA LEU A 26 -6.73 8.40 -9.90
C LEU A 26 -7.97 9.17 -9.42
N ALA A 27 -8.98 8.49 -8.89
CA ALA A 27 -10.16 9.13 -8.31
C ALA A 27 -9.78 10.02 -7.12
N VAL A 28 -9.01 9.51 -6.17
CA VAL A 28 -8.53 10.28 -5.00
C VAL A 28 -7.74 11.51 -5.47
N ILE A 29 -6.74 11.35 -6.32
CA ILE A 29 -5.94 12.49 -6.81
C ILE A 29 -6.79 13.53 -7.55
N SER A 30 -7.79 13.12 -8.30
CA SER A 30 -8.62 14.04 -9.09
C SER A 30 -9.66 14.80 -8.27
N VAL A 31 -10.08 14.26 -7.12
CA VAL A 31 -11.16 14.82 -6.31
C VAL A 31 -10.64 15.38 -4.99
N ASP A 32 -9.93 14.57 -4.23
CA ASP A 32 -9.51 14.87 -2.86
C ASP A 32 -8.29 15.81 -2.81
N GLU A 33 -7.33 15.65 -3.71
CA GLU A 33 -6.08 16.42 -3.69
C GLU A 33 -6.20 17.83 -4.34
N ARG A 34 -7.43 18.30 -4.63
CA ARG A 34 -7.65 19.65 -5.20
C ARG A 34 -7.16 20.77 -4.29
N PHE A 35 -7.20 20.55 -2.99
CA PHE A 35 -6.71 21.51 -1.99
C PHE A 35 -5.22 21.88 -2.18
N LEU A 36 -4.43 21.05 -2.84
CA LEU A 36 -3.02 21.33 -3.11
C LEU A 36 -2.81 22.50 -4.08
N ILE A 37 -3.79 22.77 -4.96
CA ILE A 37 -3.71 23.76 -6.04
C ILE A 37 -4.82 24.79 -6.03
N ASN A 38 -5.87 24.61 -5.22
CA ASN A 38 -7.03 25.50 -5.18
C ASN A 38 -7.09 26.32 -3.89
N PRO A 39 -6.76 27.63 -3.90
CA PRO A 39 -6.80 28.47 -2.72
C PRO A 39 -8.21 28.69 -2.13
N ALA A 40 -9.28 28.38 -2.89
CA ALA A 40 -10.66 28.47 -2.43
C ALA A 40 -11.09 27.23 -1.64
N ASP A 41 -10.30 26.16 -1.64
CA ASP A 41 -10.58 24.95 -0.89
C ASP A 41 -10.44 25.19 0.61
N ALA A 42 -11.30 24.58 1.41
CA ALA A 42 -11.30 24.74 2.88
C ALA A 42 -9.96 24.24 3.48
N GLU A 43 -9.41 23.15 2.96
CA GLU A 43 -8.17 22.54 3.43
C GLU A 43 -6.92 23.34 3.01
N TRP A 44 -7.01 24.24 2.03
CA TRP A 44 -5.87 25.04 1.57
C TRP A 44 -5.17 25.78 2.71
N ARG A 45 -5.94 26.37 3.64
CA ARG A 45 -5.37 27.11 4.78
C ARG A 45 -4.69 26.19 5.76
N HIS A 46 -5.26 25.02 5.99
CA HIS A 46 -4.71 24.02 6.91
C HIS A 46 -3.33 23.53 6.46
N ILE A 47 -3.14 23.30 5.18
CA ILE A 47 -1.87 22.75 4.67
C ILE A 47 -0.73 23.78 4.54
N GLN A 48 -1.00 25.09 4.57
CA GLN A 48 0.01 26.11 4.34
C GLN A 48 1.28 25.97 5.22
N PRO A 49 1.18 25.60 6.52
CA PRO A 49 2.35 25.46 7.38
C PRO A 49 3.28 24.30 6.95
N PHE A 50 2.75 23.28 6.26
CA PHE A 50 3.49 22.08 5.92
C PHE A 50 3.41 21.69 4.43
N LYS A 51 2.89 22.57 3.57
CA LYS A 51 2.73 22.30 2.12
C LYS A 51 3.98 21.82 1.41
N TRP A 52 5.14 22.33 1.80
CA TRP A 52 6.41 21.92 1.20
C TRP A 52 6.81 20.50 1.60
N TRP A 53 6.43 20.06 2.79
CA TRP A 53 6.59 18.69 3.23
C TRP A 53 5.64 17.76 2.49
N LEU A 54 4.39 18.19 2.25
CA LEU A 54 3.45 17.46 1.40
C LEU A 54 3.93 17.36 -0.05
N ALA A 55 4.51 18.44 -0.58
CA ALA A 55 5.10 18.44 -1.93
C ALA A 55 6.26 17.44 -2.08
N VAL A 56 6.91 17.05 -1.00
CA VAL A 56 7.89 15.96 -0.97
C VAL A 56 7.20 14.61 -0.72
N HIS A 57 6.34 14.52 0.31
CA HIS A 57 5.66 13.28 0.68
C HIS A 57 4.85 12.68 -0.46
N GLY A 58 4.00 13.48 -1.10
CA GLY A 58 3.05 13.02 -2.13
C GLY A 58 3.71 12.33 -3.32
N PRO A 59 4.67 12.97 -4.02
CA PRO A 59 5.35 12.35 -5.16
C PRO A 59 6.10 11.06 -4.79
N PHE A 60 6.79 11.02 -3.65
CA PHE A 60 7.48 9.80 -3.22
C PHE A 60 6.49 8.70 -2.80
N GLY A 61 5.37 9.05 -2.16
CA GLY A 61 4.26 8.14 -1.88
C GLY A 61 3.67 7.57 -3.18
N ALA A 62 3.40 8.42 -4.17
CA ALA A 62 2.91 8.02 -5.48
C ALA A 62 3.88 7.07 -6.22
N VAL A 63 5.18 7.36 -6.18
CA VAL A 63 6.22 6.46 -6.73
C VAL A 63 6.14 5.08 -6.07
N ALA A 64 6.05 5.00 -4.74
CA ALA A 64 5.92 3.73 -4.04
C ALA A 64 4.62 3.00 -4.43
N LEU A 65 3.51 3.72 -4.51
CA LEU A 65 2.21 3.16 -4.87
C LEU A 65 2.20 2.56 -6.29
N ILE A 66 2.79 3.27 -7.27
CA ILE A 66 2.87 2.84 -8.67
C ILE A 66 3.86 1.69 -8.87
N LEU A 67 5.02 1.76 -8.21
CA LEU A 67 6.06 0.75 -8.40
C LEU A 67 5.83 -0.54 -7.59
N GLY A 68 5.03 -0.47 -6.51
CA GLY A 68 4.71 -1.62 -5.68
C GLY A 68 4.14 -2.81 -6.45
N PRO A 69 3.08 -2.67 -7.27
CA PRO A 69 2.51 -3.74 -8.09
C PRO A 69 3.54 -4.46 -8.96
N LEU A 70 4.52 -3.72 -9.51
CA LEU A 70 5.56 -4.29 -10.36
C LEU A 70 6.48 -5.25 -9.59
N GLN A 71 6.64 -5.05 -8.27
CA GLN A 71 7.42 -5.95 -7.41
C GLN A 71 6.76 -7.34 -7.28
N PHE A 72 5.45 -7.45 -7.48
CA PHE A 72 4.71 -8.72 -7.45
C PHE A 72 4.60 -9.41 -8.80
N SER A 73 5.23 -8.87 -9.86
CA SER A 73 5.26 -9.48 -11.19
C SER A 73 6.30 -10.58 -11.27
N ASP A 74 5.84 -11.84 -11.35
CA ASP A 74 6.71 -12.99 -11.56
C ASP A 74 7.39 -12.95 -12.94
N THR A 75 6.69 -12.44 -13.95
CA THR A 75 7.23 -12.25 -15.30
C THR A 75 8.40 -11.27 -15.27
N LEU A 76 8.21 -10.08 -14.67
CA LEU A 76 9.28 -9.08 -14.56
C LEU A 76 10.51 -9.65 -13.82
N ARG A 77 10.27 -10.35 -12.69
CA ARG A 77 11.34 -10.92 -11.88
C ARG A 77 12.14 -11.98 -12.64
N ARG A 78 11.46 -12.81 -13.44
CA ARG A 78 12.12 -13.91 -14.21
C ARG A 78 12.78 -13.42 -15.49
N SER A 79 12.10 -12.56 -16.27
CA SER A 79 12.58 -12.10 -17.58
C SER A 79 13.57 -10.96 -17.48
N ARG A 80 13.39 -10.04 -16.51
CA ARG A 80 14.22 -8.82 -16.33
C ARG A 80 14.66 -8.62 -14.88
N PRO A 81 15.49 -9.50 -14.30
CA PRO A 81 15.86 -9.47 -12.88
C PRO A 81 16.64 -8.20 -12.49
N ARG A 82 17.39 -7.60 -13.40
CA ARG A 82 18.07 -6.31 -13.14
C ARG A 82 17.07 -5.18 -12.97
N LEU A 83 16.07 -5.11 -13.84
CA LEU A 83 15.00 -4.10 -13.77
C LEU A 83 14.17 -4.26 -12.50
N HIS A 84 13.77 -5.50 -12.14
CA HIS A 84 13.08 -5.77 -10.87
C HIS A 84 13.86 -5.24 -9.66
N ARG A 85 15.18 -5.45 -9.63
CA ARG A 85 16.02 -4.94 -8.53
C ARG A 85 16.11 -3.41 -8.52
N TRP A 86 16.19 -2.77 -9.68
CA TRP A 86 16.22 -1.31 -9.77
C TRP A 86 14.90 -0.69 -9.29
N ILE A 87 13.76 -1.19 -9.77
CA ILE A 87 12.43 -0.76 -9.32
C ILE A 87 12.29 -0.96 -7.81
N GLY A 88 12.78 -2.08 -7.27
CA GLY A 88 12.75 -2.34 -5.82
C GLY A 88 13.59 -1.35 -5.01
N ARG A 89 14.74 -0.92 -5.51
CA ARG A 89 15.57 0.12 -4.84
C ARG A 89 14.87 1.48 -4.85
N ILE A 90 14.26 1.85 -5.98
CA ILE A 90 13.49 3.10 -6.09
C ILE A 90 12.29 3.04 -5.13
N TYR A 91 11.56 1.94 -5.08
CA TYR A 91 10.44 1.71 -4.16
C TYR A 91 10.87 1.91 -2.70
N ILE A 92 11.97 1.27 -2.27
CA ILE A 92 12.49 1.38 -0.91
C ILE A 92 12.92 2.83 -0.60
N GLY A 93 13.64 3.48 -1.52
CA GLY A 93 14.07 4.87 -1.36
C GLY A 93 12.89 5.84 -1.28
N ALA A 94 11.87 5.63 -2.09
CA ALA A 94 10.64 6.42 -2.07
C ALA A 94 9.92 6.30 -0.73
N ILE A 95 9.79 5.09 -0.19
CA ILE A 95 9.19 4.87 1.14
C ILE A 95 10.03 5.52 2.24
N ALA A 96 11.35 5.39 2.18
CA ALA A 96 12.23 5.99 3.17
C ALA A 96 12.02 7.51 3.25
N VAL A 97 11.87 8.19 2.12
CA VAL A 97 11.56 9.62 2.09
C VAL A 97 10.13 9.90 2.55
N ALA A 98 9.13 9.28 1.91
CA ALA A 98 7.72 9.57 2.19
C ALA A 98 7.35 9.29 3.66
N ALA A 99 7.71 8.14 4.20
CA ALA A 99 7.39 7.77 5.57
C ALA A 99 8.14 8.62 6.61
N SER A 100 9.38 9.02 6.34
CA SER A 100 10.12 9.93 7.22
C SER A 100 9.48 11.31 7.27
N VAL A 101 9.01 11.82 6.13
CA VAL A 101 8.25 13.07 6.08
C VAL A 101 6.92 12.93 6.82
N ALA A 102 6.19 11.81 6.65
CA ALA A 102 4.94 11.56 7.38
C ALA A 102 5.16 11.52 8.90
N LEU A 103 6.25 10.91 9.39
CA LEU A 103 6.63 10.95 10.82
C LEU A 103 6.91 12.37 11.33
N TYR A 104 7.31 13.27 10.45
CA TYR A 104 7.54 14.67 10.82
C TYR A 104 6.25 15.48 10.85
N ILE A 105 5.39 15.36 9.80
CA ILE A 105 4.20 16.20 9.67
C ILE A 105 3.06 15.72 10.57
N GLY A 106 2.78 14.43 10.63
CA GLY A 106 1.64 13.87 11.35
C GLY A 106 1.53 14.38 12.80
N PRO A 107 2.56 14.22 13.65
CA PRO A 107 2.49 14.65 15.05
C PRO A 107 2.38 16.15 15.27
N ARG A 108 2.69 16.95 14.26
CA ARG A 108 2.73 18.42 14.37
C ARG A 108 1.47 19.10 13.89
N PHE A 109 0.79 18.48 12.93
CA PHE A 109 -0.27 19.15 12.20
C PHE A 109 -1.60 18.40 12.24
N GLU A 110 -1.60 17.14 12.68
CA GLU A 110 -2.81 16.32 12.75
C GLU A 110 -3.46 16.35 14.13
N PRO A 111 -4.78 16.10 14.22
CA PRO A 111 -5.48 15.95 15.48
C PRO A 111 -4.86 14.86 16.37
N ARG A 112 -4.88 15.07 17.69
CA ARG A 112 -4.31 14.10 18.65
C ARG A 112 -4.90 12.70 18.54
N THR A 113 -6.17 12.60 18.12
CA THR A 113 -6.89 11.34 17.93
C THR A 113 -6.25 10.42 16.91
N ILE A 114 -5.60 10.97 15.89
CA ILE A 114 -4.98 10.20 14.81
C ILE A 114 -3.44 10.22 14.85
N GLN A 115 -2.81 11.08 15.68
CA GLN A 115 -1.34 11.17 15.76
C GLN A 115 -0.67 9.83 16.07
N ILE A 116 -1.19 9.08 17.06
CA ILE A 116 -0.62 7.78 17.44
C ILE A 116 -0.73 6.80 16.28
N GLN A 117 -1.89 6.77 15.61
CA GLN A 117 -2.11 5.91 14.46
C GLN A 117 -1.13 6.26 13.33
N GLN A 118 -0.88 7.53 13.06
CA GLN A 118 0.07 7.96 12.03
C GLN A 118 1.51 7.55 12.34
N TYR A 119 1.93 7.61 13.60
CA TYR A 119 3.23 7.06 14.00
C TYR A 119 3.32 5.56 13.69
N PHE A 120 2.29 4.81 14.02
CA PHE A 120 2.25 3.37 13.71
C PHE A 120 2.21 3.10 12.21
N GLN A 121 1.48 3.89 11.44
CA GLN A 121 1.41 3.75 9.99
C GLN A 121 2.75 4.05 9.34
N ALA A 122 3.34 5.21 9.57
CA ALA A 122 4.59 5.61 8.95
C ALA A 122 5.78 4.79 9.48
N GLY A 123 5.84 4.54 10.78
CA GLY A 123 6.86 3.68 11.41
C GLY A 123 6.74 2.23 10.96
N GLY A 124 5.52 1.69 10.90
CA GLY A 124 5.22 0.35 10.39
C GLY A 124 5.59 0.19 8.92
N TRP A 125 5.35 1.23 8.11
CA TRP A 125 5.75 1.24 6.72
C TRP A 125 7.28 1.16 6.56
N LEU A 126 8.03 1.97 7.30
CA LEU A 126 9.50 1.90 7.35
C LEU A 126 9.98 0.53 7.83
N LEU A 127 9.43 0.04 8.94
CA LEU A 127 9.83 -1.22 9.54
C LEU A 127 9.60 -2.41 8.60
N THR A 128 8.41 -2.51 8.00
CA THR A 128 8.07 -3.61 7.09
C THR A 128 8.93 -3.57 5.83
N THR A 129 9.25 -2.37 5.33
CA THR A 129 10.15 -2.17 4.18
C THR A 129 11.58 -2.54 4.52
N ALA A 130 12.07 -2.12 5.69
CA ALA A 130 13.40 -2.47 6.19
C ALA A 130 13.55 -3.98 6.42
N ALA A 131 12.52 -4.62 6.98
CA ALA A 131 12.48 -6.07 7.14
C ALA A 131 12.51 -6.79 5.79
N ALA A 132 11.75 -6.32 4.80
CA ALA A 132 11.80 -6.88 3.44
C ALA A 132 13.20 -6.78 2.85
N LEU A 133 13.88 -5.63 3.01
CA LEU A 133 15.25 -5.44 2.57
C LEU A 133 16.22 -6.36 3.33
N PHE A 134 16.10 -6.45 4.64
CA PHE A 134 16.93 -7.33 5.45
C PHE A 134 16.85 -8.79 4.99
N PHE A 135 15.63 -9.30 4.80
CA PHE A 135 15.45 -10.70 4.40
C PHE A 135 15.94 -10.99 2.98
N ILE A 136 15.84 -10.06 2.03
CA ILE A 136 16.42 -10.28 0.70
C ILE A 136 17.95 -10.27 0.73
N LEU A 137 18.57 -9.44 1.55
CA LEU A 137 20.03 -9.43 1.76
C LEU A 137 20.50 -10.75 2.40
N LYS A 138 19.69 -11.36 3.27
CA LYS A 138 19.92 -12.69 3.84
C LYS A 138 19.49 -13.84 2.92
N ARG A 139 19.08 -13.54 1.68
CA ARG A 139 18.60 -14.52 0.69
C ARG A 139 17.39 -15.35 1.14
N ASN A 140 16.66 -14.89 2.15
CA ASN A 140 15.41 -15.49 2.61
C ASN A 140 14.24 -14.96 1.77
N ILE A 141 14.01 -15.58 0.61
CA ILE A 141 13.00 -15.16 -0.35
C ILE A 141 11.56 -15.28 0.20
N PRO A 142 11.17 -16.34 0.94
CA PRO A 142 9.82 -16.42 1.51
C PRO A 142 9.52 -15.26 2.46
N ALA A 143 10.40 -14.98 3.40
CA ALA A 143 10.24 -13.86 4.33
C ALA A 143 10.25 -12.51 3.59
N HIS A 144 11.16 -12.30 2.63
CA HIS A 144 11.17 -11.10 1.80
C HIS A 144 9.80 -10.85 1.14
N LYS A 145 9.19 -11.87 0.54
CA LYS A 145 7.87 -11.74 -0.10
C LYS A 145 6.78 -11.34 0.89
N LEU A 146 6.75 -11.96 2.06
CA LEU A 146 5.79 -11.63 3.10
C LEU A 146 5.93 -10.16 3.53
N TRP A 147 7.15 -9.73 3.83
CA TRP A 147 7.41 -8.37 4.28
C TRP A 147 7.18 -7.31 3.18
N MET A 148 7.42 -7.65 1.91
CA MET A 148 7.03 -6.80 0.78
C MET A 148 5.51 -6.66 0.65
N MET A 149 4.74 -7.72 0.91
CA MET A 149 3.27 -7.64 0.91
C MET A 149 2.78 -6.73 2.03
N ARG A 150 3.35 -6.84 3.24
CA ARG A 150 3.04 -5.96 4.36
C ARG A 150 3.40 -4.50 4.06
N SER A 151 4.60 -4.26 3.54
CA SER A 151 5.05 -2.92 3.13
C SER A 151 4.08 -2.29 2.12
N TYR A 152 3.65 -3.05 1.10
CA TYR A 152 2.69 -2.53 0.14
C TYR A 152 1.28 -2.38 0.73
N GLY A 153 0.90 -3.22 1.69
CA GLY A 153 -0.33 -3.04 2.47
C GLY A 153 -0.38 -1.67 3.16
N PHE A 154 0.72 -1.25 3.80
CA PHE A 154 0.84 0.09 4.38
C PHE A 154 0.72 1.21 3.33
N CYS A 155 1.25 1.01 2.12
CA CYS A 155 1.09 1.94 1.02
C CYS A 155 -0.39 2.11 0.62
N LEU A 156 -1.17 1.02 0.67
CA LEU A 156 -2.61 1.04 0.33
C LEU A 156 -3.48 1.70 1.40
N VAL A 157 -3.04 1.81 2.65
CA VAL A 157 -3.82 2.44 3.73
C VAL A 157 -4.27 3.84 3.31
N PHE A 158 -3.37 4.64 2.75
CA PHE A 158 -3.68 5.99 2.27
C PHE A 158 -4.84 5.98 1.26
N ILE A 159 -4.72 5.19 0.19
CA ILE A 159 -5.75 5.17 -0.86
C ILE A 159 -7.08 4.64 -0.33
N LEU A 160 -7.05 3.56 0.44
CA LEU A 160 -8.28 2.94 0.94
C LEU A 160 -9.03 3.82 1.94
N SER A 161 -8.34 4.65 2.72
CA SER A 161 -8.96 5.61 3.62
C SER A 161 -9.54 6.83 2.90
N ARG A 162 -9.02 7.18 1.73
CA ARG A 162 -9.41 8.36 0.94
C ARG A 162 -10.46 8.09 -0.14
N VAL A 163 -10.68 6.82 -0.50
CA VAL A 163 -11.70 6.47 -1.51
C VAL A 163 -13.10 7.02 -1.19
N PRO A 164 -13.59 6.97 0.08
CA PRO A 164 -14.89 7.53 0.41
C PRO A 164 -14.97 9.06 0.24
N ASP A 165 -13.87 9.78 0.37
CA ASP A 165 -13.84 11.25 0.19
C ASP A 165 -14.13 11.66 -1.26
N ALA A 166 -13.98 10.72 -2.22
CA ALA A 166 -14.40 10.93 -3.59
C ALA A 166 -15.94 10.91 -3.79
N ILE A 167 -16.72 10.53 -2.76
CA ILE A 167 -18.18 10.53 -2.80
C ILE A 167 -18.69 11.91 -2.40
N PRO A 168 -19.44 12.62 -3.27
CA PRO A 168 -19.93 13.95 -2.96
C PRO A 168 -20.75 14.01 -1.65
N GLY A 169 -20.37 14.90 -0.74
CA GLY A 169 -21.04 15.09 0.56
C GLY A 169 -20.65 14.09 1.64
N PHE A 170 -19.72 13.17 1.34
CA PHE A 170 -19.17 12.29 2.37
C PHE A 170 -18.05 13.02 3.14
N HIS A 171 -18.07 12.90 4.46
CA HIS A 171 -17.03 13.41 5.35
C HIS A 171 -16.83 12.43 6.51
N TRP A 172 -15.58 12.16 6.82
CA TRP A 172 -15.22 11.40 8.00
C TRP A 172 -15.34 12.26 9.25
N ASP A 173 -15.95 11.75 10.30
CA ASP A 173 -15.64 12.27 11.64
C ASP A 173 -14.28 11.71 12.12
N ASP A 174 -13.57 12.45 12.96
CA ASP A 174 -12.21 12.12 13.40
C ASP A 174 -12.11 10.73 14.03
N GLN A 175 -13.13 10.31 14.80
CA GLN A 175 -13.11 9.01 15.48
C GLN A 175 -13.30 7.87 14.49
N THR A 176 -14.22 8.00 13.54
CA THR A 176 -14.47 7.01 12.50
C THR A 176 -13.25 6.89 11.60
N LEU A 177 -12.65 8.00 11.18
CA LEU A 177 -11.42 8.01 10.40
C LEU A 177 -10.29 7.27 11.15
N ALA A 178 -10.08 7.59 12.44
CA ALA A 178 -9.08 6.90 13.26
C ALA A 178 -9.31 5.38 13.31
N ASN A 179 -10.57 4.94 13.50
CA ASN A 179 -10.91 3.52 13.55
C ASN A 179 -10.67 2.83 12.19
N VAL A 180 -11.01 3.47 11.08
CA VAL A 180 -10.75 2.97 9.73
C VAL A 180 -9.24 2.84 9.49
N LEU A 181 -8.47 3.86 9.82
CA LEU A 181 -7.02 3.85 9.68
C LEU A 181 -6.37 2.74 10.50
N TRP A 182 -6.77 2.54 11.77
CA TRP A 182 -6.30 1.43 12.59
C TRP A 182 -6.67 0.08 11.99
N THR A 183 -7.89 -0.08 11.49
CA THR A 183 -8.33 -1.32 10.85
C THR A 183 -7.49 -1.64 9.63
N LEU A 184 -7.21 -0.64 8.78
CA LEU A 184 -6.38 -0.81 7.58
C LEU A 184 -4.92 -1.13 7.93
N VAL A 185 -4.35 -0.51 8.97
CA VAL A 185 -2.99 -0.82 9.45
C VAL A 185 -2.89 -2.25 9.95
N VAL A 186 -3.86 -2.70 10.74
CA VAL A 186 -3.92 -4.09 11.22
C VAL A 186 -4.11 -5.06 10.05
N ALA A 187 -5.00 -4.74 9.11
CA ALA A 187 -5.20 -5.53 7.90
C ALA A 187 -3.91 -5.65 7.07
N ALA A 188 -3.15 -4.56 6.91
CA ALA A 188 -1.87 -4.57 6.19
C ALA A 188 -0.85 -5.55 6.80
N LEU A 189 -0.91 -5.79 8.10
CA LEU A 189 -0.05 -6.74 8.78
C LEU A 189 -0.55 -8.19 8.70
N ILE A 190 -1.86 -8.42 8.81
CA ILE A 190 -2.45 -9.76 8.97
C ILE A 190 -2.82 -10.39 7.61
N VAL A 191 -3.42 -9.62 6.70
CA VAL A 191 -3.92 -10.15 5.42
C VAL A 191 -2.85 -10.87 4.60
N PRO A 192 -1.58 -10.40 4.52
CA PRO A 192 -0.52 -11.13 3.84
C PRO A 192 -0.28 -12.55 4.35
N ASP A 193 -0.37 -12.77 5.67
CA ASP A 193 -0.20 -14.10 6.28
C ASP A 193 -1.35 -15.01 5.88
N VAL A 194 -2.57 -14.53 5.95
CA VAL A 194 -3.77 -15.28 5.53
C VAL A 194 -3.65 -15.67 4.05
N ILE A 195 -3.27 -14.73 3.17
CA ILE A 195 -3.09 -15.02 1.74
C ILE A 195 -2.04 -16.11 1.52
N LEU A 196 -0.91 -16.05 2.22
CA LEU A 196 0.15 -17.06 2.07
C LEU A 196 -0.29 -18.41 2.63
N ALA A 197 -0.93 -18.45 3.79
CA ALA A 197 -1.45 -19.68 4.41
C ALA A 197 -2.47 -20.39 3.49
N VAL A 198 -3.44 -19.64 2.95
CA VAL A 198 -4.43 -20.19 1.99
C VAL A 198 -3.76 -20.71 0.73
N ARG A 199 -2.76 -20.00 0.18
CA ARG A 199 -2.01 -20.45 -0.99
C ARG A 199 -1.22 -21.73 -0.73
N ASP A 200 -0.58 -21.83 0.43
CA ASP A 200 0.19 -23.02 0.79
C ASP A 200 -0.71 -24.22 1.02
N GLN A 201 -1.86 -24.03 1.65
CA GLN A 201 -2.87 -25.09 1.80
C GLN A 201 -3.37 -25.58 0.44
N ALA A 202 -3.72 -24.68 -0.47
CA ALA A 202 -4.17 -25.03 -1.81
C ALA A 202 -3.09 -25.82 -2.61
N ARG A 203 -1.81 -25.47 -2.44
CA ARG A 203 -0.70 -26.20 -3.08
C ARG A 203 -0.55 -27.62 -2.52
N ARG A 204 -0.62 -27.78 -1.18
CA ARG A 204 -0.54 -29.10 -0.53
C ARG A 204 -1.67 -30.01 -0.98
N SER A 205 -2.91 -29.48 -1.05
CA SER A 205 -4.08 -30.25 -1.51
C SER A 205 -3.91 -30.71 -2.96
N ALA A 206 -3.44 -29.81 -3.87
CA ALA A 206 -3.18 -30.17 -5.27
C ALA A 206 -2.08 -31.25 -5.41
N THR A 207 -1.01 -31.17 -4.59
CA THR A 207 0.06 -32.18 -4.61
C THR A 207 -0.43 -33.54 -4.09
N ARG A 208 -1.30 -33.57 -3.09
CA ARG A 208 -1.92 -34.82 -2.58
C ARG A 208 -2.82 -35.45 -3.64
N ALA A 209 -3.68 -34.67 -4.30
CA ALA A 209 -4.56 -35.16 -5.35
C ALA A 209 -3.81 -35.71 -6.59
N ALA A 210 -2.61 -35.19 -6.88
CA ALA A 210 -1.79 -35.66 -7.99
C ALA A 210 -1.01 -36.95 -7.65
N ARG A 211 -0.96 -37.36 -6.39
CA ARG A 211 -0.28 -38.59 -5.92
C ARG A 211 -1.25 -39.73 -5.60
N ALA A 212 -2.54 -39.45 -5.53
CA ALA A 212 -3.63 -40.43 -5.35
C ALA A 212 -4.17 -40.89 -6.73
#